data_70a9117df7d2d582666d36b8778f405c
#
_entry.id   70a9117df7d2d582666d36b8778f405c
#
_cell.length_a   1.000
_cell.length_b   1.000
_cell.length_c   1.000
_cell.angle_alpha   90.00
_cell.angle_beta   90.00
_cell.angle_gamma   90.00
#
_symmetry.space_group_name_H-M   'P 1'
#
loop_
_entity.id
_entity.type
_entity.pdbx_description
1 polymer ?
#
loop_
_entity_poly.entity_id
_entity_poly.type
_entity_poly.pdbx_seq_one_letter_code
_entity_poly.pdbx_strand_id
1 'polypeptide(L)'
;MDKNIVALGLMSGTSMDGIDASIIRSDGDEYIDIIGNLYLKYDPELKKKIQEFTNKINSLEDLKSNVEEYKNLERKITIKHQEIISEIYKKFEIRANIIGFHGQTILHKPLQNFSIQMGNAELLSQLSKTDVVYQFRQNDIKNGGQGAPLTPIYHHNLKKKLNLKMPVLFLNIGGIANYTFSKNDYFCAKDAGP
;
A
#
# COMPACT_ATOMS: atom_id res chain seq x y z
N MET A 1 15.30 -12.56 -22.55
CA MET A 1 15.28 -11.28 -21.82
C MET A 1 14.94 -11.60 -20.39
N ASP A 2 15.73 -11.12 -19.45
CA ASP A 2 15.44 -11.30 -18.02
C ASP A 2 14.10 -10.60 -17.73
N LYS A 3 13.07 -11.37 -17.35
CA LYS A 3 11.74 -10.83 -17.07
C LYS A 3 11.67 -10.14 -15.71
N ASN A 4 12.74 -10.26 -14.94
CA ASN A 4 12.75 -9.74 -13.56
C ASN A 4 12.97 -8.23 -13.53
N ILE A 5 12.07 -7.52 -12.90
CA ILE A 5 12.18 -6.09 -12.64
C ILE A 5 12.38 -5.82 -11.15
N VAL A 6 12.96 -4.68 -10.84
CA VAL A 6 13.01 -4.16 -9.47
C VAL A 6 11.76 -3.33 -9.23
N ALA A 7 10.98 -3.70 -8.23
CA ALA A 7 9.76 -2.98 -7.83
C ALA A 7 9.90 -2.48 -6.39
N LEU A 8 9.37 -1.29 -6.13
CA LEU A 8 9.31 -0.69 -4.80
C LEU A 8 7.85 -0.54 -4.39
N GLY A 9 7.44 -1.21 -3.33
CA GLY A 9 6.13 -1.05 -2.71
C GLY A 9 6.17 -0.04 -1.57
N LEU A 10 5.19 0.87 -1.53
CA LEU A 10 5.03 1.89 -0.51
C LEU A 10 3.65 1.79 0.13
N MET A 11 3.60 1.66 1.45
CA MET A 11 2.36 1.52 2.21
C MET A 11 2.34 2.45 3.41
N SER A 12 1.25 3.20 3.60
CA SER A 12 0.93 3.85 4.86
C SER A 12 -0.40 3.30 5.38
N GLY A 13 -0.34 2.63 6.52
CA GLY A 13 -1.47 1.91 7.11
C GLY A 13 -2.46 2.80 7.86
N THR A 14 -3.55 2.20 8.33
CA THR A 14 -4.61 2.90 9.10
C THR A 14 -4.14 3.34 10.50
N SER A 15 -3.02 2.83 10.99
CA SER A 15 -2.36 3.30 12.22
C SER A 15 -1.78 4.72 12.09
N MET A 16 -1.56 5.20 10.85
CA MET A 16 -1.07 6.55 10.52
C MET A 16 0.24 6.88 11.23
N ASP A 17 1.09 5.89 11.47
CA ASP A 17 2.33 6.02 12.24
C ASP A 17 3.56 6.22 11.35
N GLY A 18 3.48 5.85 10.08
CA GLY A 18 4.59 5.97 9.14
C GLY A 18 4.34 5.31 7.81
N ILE A 19 5.43 5.11 7.08
CA ILE A 19 5.47 4.53 5.75
C ILE A 19 6.36 3.31 5.77
N ASP A 20 5.83 2.18 5.34
CA ASP A 20 6.59 0.98 5.03
C ASP A 20 7.00 1.02 3.55
N ALA A 21 8.28 0.74 3.30
CA ALA A 21 8.85 0.62 1.97
C ALA A 21 9.54 -0.73 1.81
N SER A 22 9.20 -1.48 0.78
CA SER A 22 9.81 -2.77 0.46
C SER A 22 10.29 -2.79 -0.99
N ILE A 23 11.58 -3.04 -1.19
CA ILE A 23 12.17 -3.18 -2.52
C ILE A 23 12.42 -4.65 -2.82
N ILE A 24 11.92 -5.10 -3.97
CA ILE A 24 11.94 -6.50 -4.39
C ILE A 24 12.42 -6.62 -5.82
N ARG A 25 12.88 -7.81 -6.20
CA ARG A 25 13.02 -8.24 -7.59
C ARG A 25 11.97 -9.28 -7.90
N SER A 26 11.24 -9.12 -9.00
CA SER A 26 10.14 -10.01 -9.34
C SER A 26 9.91 -10.06 -10.86
N ASP A 27 9.38 -11.18 -11.34
CA ASP A 27 8.86 -11.32 -12.71
C ASP A 27 7.37 -10.94 -12.82
N GLY A 28 6.75 -10.58 -11.68
CA GLY A 28 5.32 -10.27 -11.59
C GLY A 28 4.42 -11.50 -11.48
N ASP A 29 4.97 -12.71 -11.41
CA ASP A 29 4.24 -13.97 -11.36
C ASP A 29 4.69 -14.85 -10.19
N GLU A 30 5.68 -15.71 -10.40
CA GLU A 30 6.13 -16.69 -9.39
C GLU A 30 7.41 -16.31 -8.68
N TYR A 31 8.29 -15.57 -9.35
CA TYR A 31 9.57 -15.18 -8.77
C TYR A 31 9.45 -13.91 -7.96
N ILE A 32 9.89 -14.00 -6.71
CA ILE A 32 10.01 -12.85 -5.82
C ILE A 32 11.27 -12.98 -4.95
N ASP A 33 12.09 -11.94 -4.94
CA ASP A 33 13.25 -11.82 -4.09
C ASP A 33 13.22 -10.49 -3.35
N ILE A 34 13.32 -10.53 -2.02
CA ILE A 34 13.25 -9.33 -1.17
C ILE A 34 14.65 -8.78 -1.02
N ILE A 35 14.90 -7.61 -1.64
CA ILE A 35 16.17 -6.90 -1.55
C ILE A 35 16.30 -6.21 -0.19
N GLY A 36 15.22 -5.57 0.26
CA GLY A 36 15.22 -4.93 1.57
C GLY A 36 13.96 -4.16 1.91
N ASN A 37 13.92 -3.72 3.17
CA ASN A 37 12.81 -2.97 3.74
C ASN A 37 13.32 -1.77 4.51
N LEU A 38 12.53 -0.70 4.54
CA LEU A 38 12.67 0.45 5.42
C LEU A 38 11.32 0.86 5.99
N TYR A 39 11.37 1.51 7.15
CA TYR A 39 10.22 2.17 7.76
C TYR A 39 10.59 3.62 8.08
N LEU A 40 9.74 4.56 7.65
CA LEU A 40 9.88 5.97 7.97
C LEU A 40 8.69 6.42 8.82
N LYS A 41 8.97 6.74 10.08
CA LYS A 41 7.95 7.22 11.01
C LYS A 41 7.50 8.62 10.62
N TYR A 42 6.19 8.88 10.69
CA TYR A 42 5.68 10.24 10.60
C TYR A 42 6.07 11.04 11.86
N ASP A 43 6.38 12.32 11.68
CA ASP A 43 6.50 13.22 12.82
C ASP A 43 5.13 13.37 13.52
N PRO A 44 5.11 13.65 14.84
CA PRO A 44 3.89 13.72 15.62
C PRO A 44 2.87 14.74 15.11
N GLU A 45 3.34 15.85 14.55
CA GLU A 45 2.47 16.90 14.00
C GLU A 45 1.76 16.42 12.73
N LEU A 46 2.49 15.80 11.80
CA LEU A 46 1.90 15.23 10.58
C LEU A 46 0.91 14.12 10.91
N LYS A 47 1.30 13.19 11.80
CA LYS A 47 0.40 12.14 12.28
C LYS A 47 -0.91 12.71 12.82
N LYS A 48 -0.83 13.68 13.70
CA LYS A 48 -2.00 14.34 14.29
C LYS A 48 -2.90 14.96 13.22
N LYS A 49 -2.31 15.70 12.27
CA LYS A 49 -3.06 16.30 11.16
C LYS A 49 -3.77 15.27 10.27
N ILE A 50 -3.11 14.16 9.97
CA ILE A 50 -3.73 13.06 9.21
C ILE A 50 -4.92 12.48 9.99
N GLN A 51 -4.76 12.22 11.29
CA GLN A 51 -5.82 11.70 12.14
C GLN A 51 -7.01 12.65 12.24
N GLU A 52 -6.77 13.93 12.51
CA GLU A 52 -7.80 14.97 12.58
C GLU A 52 -8.57 15.09 11.27
N PHE A 53 -7.85 15.08 10.14
CA PHE A 53 -8.46 15.11 8.82
C PHE A 53 -9.29 13.85 8.55
N THR A 54 -8.75 12.66 8.80
CA THR A 54 -9.45 11.40 8.57
C THR A 54 -10.73 11.30 9.42
N ASN A 55 -10.70 11.74 10.67
CA ASN A 55 -11.85 11.69 11.58
C ASN A 55 -13.02 12.57 11.13
N LYS A 56 -12.76 13.64 10.38
CA LYS A 56 -13.82 14.52 9.86
C LYS A 56 -14.36 14.13 8.50
N ILE A 57 -13.68 13.22 7.76
CA ILE A 57 -14.09 12.81 6.42
C ILE A 57 -14.90 11.51 6.50
N ASN A 58 -16.20 11.60 6.29
CA ASN A 58 -17.14 10.48 6.30
C ASN A 58 -17.81 10.26 4.93
N SER A 59 -17.67 11.20 4.00
CA SER A 59 -18.31 11.19 2.68
C SER A 59 -17.43 11.88 1.64
N LEU A 60 -17.80 11.70 0.38
CA LEU A 60 -17.20 12.46 -0.73
C LEU A 60 -17.52 13.97 -0.66
N GLU A 61 -18.66 14.33 -0.04
CA GLU A 61 -19.05 15.72 0.17
C GLU A 61 -18.14 16.41 1.20
N ASP A 62 -17.82 15.71 2.30
CA ASP A 62 -16.86 16.22 3.28
C ASP A 62 -15.49 16.46 2.64
N LEU A 63 -15.07 15.56 1.74
CA LEU A 63 -13.80 15.71 1.03
C LEU A 63 -13.81 16.95 0.13
N LYS A 64 -14.91 17.18 -0.63
CA LYS A 64 -15.04 18.37 -1.48
C LYS A 64 -15.03 19.65 -0.65
N SER A 65 -15.70 19.66 0.49
CA SER A 65 -15.75 20.81 1.40
C SER A 65 -14.41 21.12 2.07
N ASN A 66 -13.47 20.16 2.10
CA ASN A 66 -12.14 20.29 2.71
C ASN A 66 -10.99 20.14 1.69
N VAL A 67 -11.23 20.47 0.42
CA VAL A 67 -10.29 20.22 -0.67
C VAL A 67 -8.92 20.88 -0.49
N GLU A 68 -8.85 22.08 0.05
CA GLU A 68 -7.57 22.79 0.26
C GLU A 68 -6.74 22.11 1.34
N GLU A 69 -7.35 21.68 2.44
CA GLU A 69 -6.66 20.95 3.48
C GLU A 69 -6.22 19.57 2.97
N TYR A 70 -7.08 18.89 2.19
CA TYR A 70 -6.73 17.63 1.52
C TYR A 70 -5.46 17.79 0.68
N LYS A 71 -5.42 18.75 -0.23
CA LYS A 71 -4.27 18.99 -1.11
C LYS A 71 -2.98 19.29 -0.34
N ASN A 72 -3.09 20.08 0.74
CA ASN A 72 -1.95 20.41 1.59
C ASN A 72 -1.37 19.17 2.29
N LEU A 73 -2.24 18.30 2.84
CA LEU A 73 -1.82 17.05 3.47
C LEU A 73 -1.31 16.04 2.44
N GLU A 74 -2.01 15.89 1.32
CA GLU A 74 -1.62 15.03 0.21
C GLU A 74 -0.19 15.33 -0.26
N ARG A 75 0.13 16.62 -0.45
CA ARG A 75 1.49 17.05 -0.81
C ARG A 75 2.51 16.65 0.25
N LYS A 76 2.23 16.87 1.54
CA LYS A 76 3.15 16.52 2.65
C LYS A 76 3.39 15.01 2.71
N ILE A 77 2.32 14.21 2.63
CA ILE A 77 2.40 12.74 2.60
C ILE A 77 3.23 12.28 1.40
N THR A 78 3.00 12.86 0.22
CA THR A 78 3.75 12.52 -1.00
C THR A 78 5.24 12.80 -0.85
N ILE A 79 5.60 13.94 -0.25
CA ILE A 79 7.01 14.29 0.00
C ILE A 79 7.63 13.31 0.99
N LYS A 80 6.90 12.88 2.03
CA LYS A 80 7.40 11.84 2.97
C LYS A 80 7.63 10.50 2.29
N HIS A 81 6.79 10.13 1.33
CA HIS A 81 7.03 8.94 0.50
C HIS A 81 8.28 9.10 -0.37
N GLN A 82 8.54 10.29 -0.90
CA GLN A 82 9.77 10.56 -1.66
C GLN A 82 11.03 10.50 -0.76
N GLU A 83 10.95 10.93 0.51
CA GLU A 83 12.06 10.81 1.45
C GLU A 83 12.49 9.34 1.62
N ILE A 84 11.54 8.44 1.92
CA ILE A 84 11.86 7.01 2.10
C ILE A 84 12.33 6.34 0.81
N ILE A 85 11.84 6.77 -0.37
CA ILE A 85 12.36 6.32 -1.67
C ILE A 85 13.85 6.65 -1.78
N SER A 86 14.22 7.87 -1.45
CA SER A 86 15.61 8.31 -1.51
C SER A 86 16.51 7.53 -0.54
N GLU A 87 16.01 7.26 0.66
CA GLU A 87 16.72 6.50 1.68
C GLU A 87 16.91 5.04 1.28
N ILE A 88 15.87 4.37 0.75
CA ILE A 88 15.94 2.97 0.36
C ILE A 88 16.88 2.79 -0.84
N TYR A 89 16.84 3.71 -1.82
CA TYR A 89 17.76 3.69 -2.97
C TYR A 89 19.22 3.90 -2.54
N LYS A 90 19.47 4.79 -1.58
CA LYS A 90 20.78 5.01 -1.03
C LYS A 90 21.29 3.81 -0.23
N LYS A 91 20.43 3.22 0.59
CA LYS A 91 20.80 2.11 1.48
C LYS A 91 21.16 0.82 0.72
N PHE A 92 20.41 0.51 -0.33
CA PHE A 92 20.56 -0.73 -1.09
C PHE A 92 21.29 -0.54 -2.44
N GLU A 93 21.71 0.68 -2.76
CA GLU A 93 22.43 1.04 -3.99
C GLU A 93 21.72 0.57 -5.27
N ILE A 94 20.39 0.56 -5.25
CA ILE A 94 19.55 0.07 -6.34
C ILE A 94 18.36 1.01 -6.56
N ARG A 95 17.90 1.12 -7.82
CA ARG A 95 16.69 1.87 -8.18
C ARG A 95 15.60 0.93 -8.68
N ALA A 96 14.38 1.25 -8.34
CA ALA A 96 13.22 0.53 -8.86
C ALA A 96 12.94 0.93 -10.32
N ASN A 97 12.45 -0.05 -11.09
CA ASN A 97 11.88 0.18 -12.43
C ASN A 97 10.44 0.70 -12.33
N ILE A 98 9.74 0.33 -11.25
CA ILE A 98 8.35 0.71 -11.01
C ILE A 98 8.10 0.87 -9.52
N ILE A 99 7.23 1.81 -9.16
CA ILE A 99 6.80 2.04 -7.78
C ILE A 99 5.31 1.69 -7.64
N GLY A 100 4.98 0.81 -6.68
CA GLY A 100 3.62 0.59 -6.22
C GLY A 100 3.31 1.55 -5.08
N PHE A 101 2.42 2.52 -5.30
CA PHE A 101 2.09 3.56 -4.34
C PHE A 101 0.67 3.40 -3.80
N HIS A 102 0.57 2.94 -2.56
CA HIS A 102 -0.72 2.82 -1.88
C HIS A 102 -1.23 4.17 -1.37
N GLY A 103 -0.34 5.03 -0.87
CA GLY A 103 -0.72 6.24 -0.15
C GLY A 103 -1.31 5.94 1.24
N GLN A 104 -1.98 6.94 1.85
CA GLN A 104 -2.61 6.88 3.16
C GLN A 104 -4.13 6.73 3.02
N THR A 105 -4.70 5.62 3.46
CA THR A 105 -6.17 5.45 3.45
C THR A 105 -6.82 6.43 4.41
N ILE A 106 -7.77 7.21 3.91
CA ILE A 106 -8.59 8.15 4.68
C ILE A 106 -10.07 7.79 4.69
N LEU A 107 -10.54 7.07 3.67
CA LEU A 107 -11.93 6.64 3.58
C LEU A 107 -12.02 5.34 2.78
N HIS A 108 -12.71 4.32 3.33
CA HIS A 108 -12.91 3.04 2.67
C HIS A 108 -14.37 2.61 2.82
N LYS A 109 -15.12 2.69 1.72
CA LYS A 109 -16.55 2.36 1.66
C LYS A 109 -16.86 1.51 0.43
N PRO A 110 -16.45 0.25 0.39
CA PRO A 110 -16.60 -0.61 -0.79
C PRO A 110 -18.07 -0.82 -1.18
N LEU A 111 -19.01 -0.87 -0.23
CA LEU A 111 -20.44 -0.96 -0.51
C LEU A 111 -21.01 0.29 -1.21
N GLN A 112 -20.30 1.41 -1.17
CA GLN A 112 -20.62 2.65 -1.89
C GLN A 112 -19.71 2.84 -3.12
N ASN A 113 -18.97 1.80 -3.52
CA ASN A 113 -18.07 1.74 -4.68
C ASN A 113 -16.88 2.72 -4.63
N PHE A 114 -16.40 3.10 -3.45
CA PHE A 114 -15.20 3.93 -3.38
C PHE A 114 -14.27 3.62 -2.21
N SER A 115 -13.01 3.94 -2.44
CA SER A 115 -11.93 3.92 -1.45
C SER A 115 -10.93 5.02 -1.79
N ILE A 116 -10.55 5.84 -0.82
CA ILE A 116 -9.71 7.00 -1.03
C ILE A 116 -8.42 6.82 -0.25
N GLN A 117 -7.33 6.81 -1.00
CA GLN A 117 -5.97 6.84 -0.48
C GLN A 117 -5.36 8.19 -0.84
N MET A 118 -4.98 8.94 0.19
CA MET A 118 -4.34 10.25 0.03
C MET A 118 -2.89 10.07 -0.43
N GLY A 119 -2.54 10.78 -1.49
CA GLY A 119 -1.20 10.79 -2.07
C GLY A 119 -1.26 11.11 -3.57
N ASN A 120 -0.36 11.98 -4.01
CA ASN A 120 -0.28 12.42 -5.40
C ASN A 120 0.75 11.59 -6.16
N ALA A 121 0.28 10.62 -6.95
CA ALA A 121 1.13 9.70 -7.70
C ALA A 121 1.89 10.40 -8.83
N GLU A 122 1.31 11.41 -9.46
CA GLU A 122 1.97 12.18 -10.53
C GLU A 122 3.15 12.96 -9.97
N LEU A 123 2.95 13.66 -8.83
CA LEU A 123 4.04 14.35 -8.13
C LEU A 123 5.13 13.36 -7.69
N LEU A 124 4.74 12.18 -7.17
CA LEU A 124 5.70 11.17 -6.75
C LEU A 124 6.52 10.64 -7.94
N SER A 125 5.87 10.40 -9.08
CA SER A 125 6.55 9.98 -10.31
C SER A 125 7.56 11.04 -10.80
N GLN A 126 7.17 12.30 -10.78
CA GLN A 126 8.05 13.42 -11.16
C GLN A 126 9.27 13.53 -10.22
N LEU A 127 9.07 13.40 -8.91
CA LEU A 127 10.14 13.50 -7.91
C LEU A 127 11.08 12.29 -7.94
N SER A 128 10.54 11.08 -8.05
CA SER A 128 11.31 9.83 -8.06
C SER A 128 11.94 9.52 -9.42
N LYS A 129 11.43 10.13 -10.51
CA LYS A 129 11.75 9.82 -11.90
C LYS A 129 11.54 8.34 -12.24
N THR A 130 10.46 7.78 -11.71
CA THR A 130 10.08 6.37 -11.84
C THR A 130 8.58 6.28 -12.09
N ASP A 131 8.16 5.32 -12.89
CA ASP A 131 6.74 5.06 -13.12
C ASP A 131 6.05 4.63 -11.82
N VAL A 132 4.85 5.17 -11.58
CA VAL A 132 4.08 4.93 -10.35
C VAL A 132 2.74 4.29 -10.68
N VAL A 133 2.49 3.11 -10.11
CA VAL A 133 1.18 2.44 -10.13
C VAL A 133 0.48 2.71 -8.82
N TYR A 134 -0.79 3.10 -8.88
CA TYR A 134 -1.56 3.53 -7.72
C TYR A 134 -3.05 3.20 -7.85
N GLN A 135 -3.86 3.58 -6.86
CA GLN A 135 -5.31 3.32 -6.81
C GLN A 135 -5.68 1.83 -6.83
N PHE A 136 -4.89 0.97 -6.22
CA PHE A 136 -5.12 -0.47 -6.18
C PHE A 136 -6.52 -0.83 -5.66
N ARG A 137 -6.92 -0.22 -4.54
CA ARG A 137 -8.23 -0.48 -3.90
C ARG A 137 -9.38 -0.02 -4.76
N GLN A 138 -9.28 1.16 -5.33
CA GLN A 138 -10.32 1.72 -6.20
C GLN A 138 -10.46 0.91 -7.50
N ASN A 139 -9.35 0.42 -8.04
CA ASN A 139 -9.39 -0.43 -9.23
C ASN A 139 -10.03 -1.78 -8.94
N ASP A 140 -9.72 -2.41 -7.80
CA ASP A 140 -10.34 -3.66 -7.36
C ASP A 140 -11.86 -3.49 -7.17
N ILE A 141 -12.30 -2.43 -6.48
CA ILE A 141 -13.71 -2.11 -6.29
C ILE A 141 -14.44 -1.92 -7.63
N LYS A 142 -13.85 -1.20 -8.58
CA LYS A 142 -14.43 -0.99 -9.92
C LYS A 142 -14.62 -2.30 -10.70
N ASN A 143 -13.82 -3.32 -10.39
CA ASN A 143 -13.90 -4.65 -11.00
C ASN A 143 -14.70 -5.65 -10.15
N GLY A 144 -15.49 -5.18 -9.17
CA GLY A 144 -16.39 -6.00 -8.36
C GLY A 144 -15.76 -6.59 -7.09
N GLY A 145 -14.52 -6.20 -6.76
CA GLY A 145 -13.86 -6.57 -5.51
C GLY A 145 -14.27 -5.65 -4.34
N GLN A 146 -13.71 -5.93 -3.18
CA GLN A 146 -13.94 -5.16 -1.94
C GLN A 146 -12.82 -4.15 -1.65
N GLY A 147 -11.75 -4.13 -2.44
CA GLY A 147 -10.60 -3.26 -2.26
C GLY A 147 -9.72 -3.61 -1.05
N ALA A 148 -10.06 -4.65 -0.30
CA ALA A 148 -9.32 -5.15 0.85
C ALA A 148 -9.71 -6.62 1.13
N PRO A 149 -8.77 -7.46 1.64
CA PRO A 149 -7.32 -7.21 1.71
C PRO A 149 -6.63 -7.30 0.33
N LEU A 150 -5.49 -6.62 0.14
CA LEU A 150 -4.71 -6.65 -1.11
C LEU A 150 -3.56 -7.69 -1.11
N THR A 151 -3.24 -8.24 0.05
CA THR A 151 -2.10 -9.16 0.25
C THR A 151 -2.30 -10.63 -0.19
N PRO A 152 -3.50 -11.14 -0.52
CA PRO A 152 -3.72 -12.56 -0.79
C PRO A 152 -2.86 -13.13 -1.92
N ILE A 153 -2.63 -12.37 -3.00
CA ILE A 153 -1.79 -12.80 -4.12
C ILE A 153 -0.34 -12.97 -3.66
N TYR A 154 0.17 -12.03 -2.85
CA TYR A 154 1.50 -12.13 -2.26
C TYR A 154 1.60 -13.36 -1.32
N HIS A 155 0.62 -13.59 -0.46
CA HIS A 155 0.59 -14.77 0.42
C HIS A 155 0.53 -16.07 -0.38
N HIS A 156 -0.19 -16.09 -1.50
CA HIS A 156 -0.23 -17.24 -2.39
C HIS A 156 1.16 -17.58 -2.98
N ASN A 157 1.93 -16.57 -3.38
CA ASN A 157 3.28 -16.78 -3.89
C ASN A 157 4.28 -17.07 -2.76
N LEU A 158 4.13 -16.42 -1.61
CA LEU A 158 4.99 -16.64 -0.43
C LEU A 158 4.92 -18.09 0.07
N LYS A 159 3.73 -18.73 0.05
CA LYS A 159 3.61 -20.14 0.43
C LYS A 159 4.46 -21.07 -0.44
N LYS A 160 4.51 -20.79 -1.76
CA LYS A 160 5.33 -21.55 -2.71
C LYS A 160 6.81 -21.34 -2.41
N LYS A 161 7.26 -20.09 -2.25
CA LYS A 161 8.65 -19.74 -1.94
C LYS A 161 9.14 -20.38 -0.64
N LEU A 162 8.29 -20.40 0.40
CA LEU A 162 8.63 -20.96 1.71
C LEU A 162 8.36 -22.47 1.82
N ASN A 163 7.87 -23.09 0.75
CA ASN A 163 7.52 -24.52 0.71
C ASN A 163 6.62 -24.95 1.90
N LEU A 164 5.60 -24.14 2.20
CA LEU A 164 4.73 -24.37 3.34
C LEU A 164 3.80 -25.56 3.10
N LYS A 165 3.61 -26.39 4.14
CA LYS A 165 2.63 -27.49 4.09
C LYS A 165 1.21 -26.93 4.01
N MET A 166 0.41 -27.51 3.12
CA MET A 166 -1.00 -27.16 2.95
C MET A 166 -1.92 -27.91 3.93
N PRO A 167 -3.04 -27.33 4.36
CA PRO A 167 -3.46 -25.94 4.17
C PRO A 167 -2.67 -24.96 5.02
N VAL A 168 -2.61 -23.70 4.60
CA VAL A 168 -1.94 -22.61 5.35
C VAL A 168 -2.88 -21.42 5.55
N LEU A 169 -2.78 -20.80 6.71
CA LEU A 169 -3.46 -19.55 7.07
C LEU A 169 -2.41 -18.50 7.39
N PHE A 170 -2.46 -17.39 6.67
CA PHE A 170 -1.74 -16.17 7.02
C PHE A 170 -2.70 -15.27 7.80
N LEU A 171 -2.40 -14.99 9.04
CA LEU A 171 -3.18 -14.08 9.89
C LEU A 171 -2.41 -12.78 10.08
N ASN A 172 -3.04 -11.68 9.70
CA ASN A 172 -2.57 -10.33 9.97
C ASN A 172 -3.39 -9.74 11.11
N ILE A 173 -2.72 -9.27 12.17
CA ILE A 173 -3.34 -8.65 13.34
C ILE A 173 -2.93 -7.18 13.35
N GLY A 174 -3.89 -6.31 13.08
CA GLY A 174 -3.72 -4.85 13.02
C GLY A 174 -4.96 -4.15 13.57
N GLY A 175 -5.21 -2.92 13.16
CA GLY A 175 -6.44 -2.20 13.53
C GLY A 175 -7.72 -2.93 13.12
N ILE A 176 -7.65 -3.65 12.00
CA ILE A 176 -8.62 -4.68 11.58
C ILE A 176 -7.80 -5.94 11.29
N ALA A 177 -8.12 -7.03 11.97
CA ALA A 177 -7.50 -8.31 11.71
C ALA A 177 -8.06 -8.91 10.41
N ASN A 178 -7.20 -9.50 9.59
CA ASN A 178 -7.62 -10.19 8.38
C ASN A 178 -6.79 -11.45 8.16
N TYR A 179 -7.33 -12.38 7.37
CA TYR A 179 -6.63 -13.61 7.04
C TYR A 179 -6.65 -13.91 5.55
N THR A 180 -5.64 -14.66 5.13
CA THR A 180 -5.61 -15.35 3.84
C THR A 180 -5.50 -16.84 4.10
N PHE A 181 -6.53 -17.61 3.74
CA PHE A 181 -6.50 -19.07 3.75
C PHE A 181 -6.09 -19.56 2.37
N SER A 182 -5.20 -20.55 2.31
CA SER A 182 -4.76 -21.14 1.06
C SER A 182 -4.68 -22.66 1.19
N LYS A 183 -5.25 -23.37 0.20
CA LYS A 183 -5.20 -24.82 0.06
C LYS A 183 -5.05 -25.16 -1.42
N ASN A 184 -3.94 -25.77 -1.80
CA ASN A 184 -3.58 -26.03 -3.20
C ASN A 184 -3.60 -24.71 -4.01
N ASP A 185 -4.37 -24.66 -5.11
CA ASP A 185 -4.54 -23.47 -5.94
C ASP A 185 -5.70 -22.57 -5.51
N TYR A 186 -6.49 -23.02 -4.52
CA TYR A 186 -7.56 -22.20 -3.94
C TYR A 186 -7.01 -21.29 -2.85
N PHE A 187 -7.40 -20.03 -2.89
CA PHE A 187 -7.21 -19.13 -1.76
C PHE A 187 -8.41 -18.19 -1.58
N CYS A 188 -8.66 -17.80 -0.35
CA CYS A 188 -9.63 -16.76 -0.01
C CYS A 188 -9.08 -15.88 1.11
N ALA A 189 -9.58 -14.66 1.18
CA ALA A 189 -9.19 -13.72 2.21
C ALA A 189 -10.39 -12.93 2.69
N LYS A 190 -10.41 -12.62 3.99
CA LYS A 190 -11.49 -11.86 4.63
C LYS A 190 -10.96 -11.12 5.85
N ASP A 191 -11.66 -10.05 6.21
CA ASP A 191 -11.52 -9.45 7.53
C ASP A 191 -12.08 -10.40 8.59
N ALA A 192 -11.40 -10.48 9.73
CA ALA A 192 -11.71 -11.40 10.82
C ALA A 192 -12.29 -10.70 12.06
N GLY A 193 -12.19 -9.37 12.10
CA GLY A 193 -12.70 -8.55 13.19
C GLY A 193 -11.78 -7.38 13.54
N PRO A 194 -12.19 -6.52 14.50
CA PRO A 194 -11.39 -5.41 14.99
C PRO A 194 -10.19 -5.92 15.81
#